data_28e69f7e36d72e1424b8718f4fce12df
#
_entry.id   28e69f7e36d72e1424b8718f4fce12df
#
_cell.length_a   1.000
_cell.length_b   1.000
_cell.length_c   1.000
_cell.angle_alpha   90.00
_cell.angle_beta   90.00
_cell.angle_gamma   90.00
#
_symmetry.space_group_name_H-M   'P 1'
#
loop_
_entity.id
_entity.type
_entity.pdbx_description
1 polymer ?
#
loop_
_entity_poly.entity_id
_entity_poly.type
_entity_poly.pdbx_seq_one_letter_code
_entity_poly.pdbx_strand_id
1 'polypeptide(L)'
;MENNIDFLIERMTDKEEREAFKFAEKLAVIGGEEVFAKTLQLLKNEDWEISSLAAKVMAKLEQREDALDTLMEIIHDRDNVTRSGELVEALDAFDLSNHFVDVLRIYLFGSYKASVLAKEYLDHTEFDITPRVIKKAQKHWKHYQNNVKRDEAYEIKEREVEAIFGDLEDLFS
;
A
#
# COMPACT_ATOMS: atom_id res chain seq x y z
N MET A 1 29.90 -1.14 -15.53
CA MET A 1 29.74 -1.16 -14.07
C MET A 1 28.54 -0.38 -13.58
N GLU A 2 28.27 0.80 -14.12
CA GLU A 2 27.13 1.62 -13.69
C GLU A 2 25.74 1.01 -13.93
N ASN A 3 25.66 -0.01 -14.76
CA ASN A 3 24.42 -0.75 -15.07
C ASN A 3 24.40 -2.18 -14.52
N ASN A 4 25.31 -2.52 -13.59
CA ASN A 4 25.29 -3.81 -12.94
C ASN A 4 24.23 -3.79 -11.82
N ILE A 5 23.25 -4.69 -11.89
CA ILE A 5 22.13 -4.76 -10.94
C ILE A 5 22.64 -4.95 -9.51
N ASP A 6 23.60 -5.85 -9.28
CA ASP A 6 24.16 -6.07 -7.94
C ASP A 6 24.82 -4.82 -7.37
N PHE A 7 25.59 -4.11 -8.19
CA PHE A 7 26.19 -2.84 -7.78
C PHE A 7 25.13 -1.79 -7.42
N LEU A 8 24.08 -1.66 -8.23
CA LEU A 8 23.00 -0.72 -7.98
C LEU A 8 22.23 -1.06 -6.70
N ILE A 9 21.98 -2.35 -6.45
CA ILE A 9 21.36 -2.82 -5.20
C ILE A 9 22.26 -2.49 -4.00
N GLU A 10 23.54 -2.79 -4.08
CA GLU A 10 24.51 -2.48 -3.03
C GLU A 10 24.49 -1.00 -2.68
N ARG A 11 24.54 -0.14 -3.68
CA ARG A 11 24.50 1.32 -3.48
C ARG A 11 23.15 1.80 -2.94
N MET A 12 22.04 1.26 -3.42
CA MET A 12 20.71 1.62 -2.95
C MET A 12 20.51 1.23 -1.47
N THR A 13 21.14 0.16 -1.03
CA THR A 13 20.98 -0.37 0.33
C THR A 13 22.09 0.08 1.31
N ASP A 14 23.05 0.84 0.84
CA ASP A 14 24.13 1.40 1.65
C ASP A 14 23.58 2.58 2.51
N LYS A 15 23.65 2.44 3.82
CA LYS A 15 23.18 3.46 4.78
C LYS A 15 23.95 4.79 4.71
N GLU A 16 25.16 4.75 4.21
CA GLU A 16 26.00 5.96 4.03
C GLU A 16 25.76 6.64 2.69
N GLU A 17 25.01 6.01 1.80
CA GLU A 17 24.72 6.57 0.48
C GLU A 17 23.65 7.67 0.56
N ARG A 18 24.05 8.90 0.29
CA ARG A 18 23.15 10.08 0.34
C ARG A 18 22.18 10.16 -0.84
N GLU A 19 22.52 9.48 -1.93
CA GLU A 19 21.74 9.52 -3.17
C GLU A 19 21.18 8.16 -3.54
N ALA A 20 20.85 7.32 -2.52
CA ALA A 20 20.31 5.97 -2.71
C ALA A 20 19.13 5.93 -3.69
N PHE A 21 18.30 6.97 -3.69
CA PHE A 21 17.16 7.07 -4.62
C PHE A 21 17.56 7.09 -6.09
N LYS A 22 18.73 7.64 -6.44
CA LYS A 22 19.22 7.63 -7.82
C LYS A 22 19.52 6.22 -8.32
N PHE A 23 20.02 5.37 -7.44
CA PHE A 23 20.29 3.97 -7.77
C PHE A 23 18.97 3.19 -7.90
N ALA A 24 17.98 3.51 -7.07
CA ALA A 24 16.62 2.98 -7.20
C ALA A 24 16.01 3.37 -8.57
N GLU A 25 16.13 4.61 -8.99
CA GLU A 25 15.65 5.06 -10.30
C GLU A 25 16.32 4.32 -11.46
N LYS A 26 17.64 4.10 -11.39
CA LYS A 26 18.37 3.32 -12.39
C LYS A 26 17.88 1.87 -12.46
N LEU A 27 17.64 1.23 -11.31
CA LEU A 27 17.06 -0.11 -11.24
C LEU A 27 15.68 -0.18 -11.89
N ALA A 28 14.83 0.81 -11.62
CA ALA A 28 13.51 0.89 -12.21
C ALA A 28 13.57 1.01 -13.75
N VAL A 29 14.52 1.75 -14.27
CA VAL A 29 14.75 1.90 -15.72
C VAL A 29 15.24 0.58 -16.35
N ILE A 30 16.16 -0.12 -15.71
CA ILE A 30 16.65 -1.42 -16.17
C ILE A 30 15.50 -2.43 -16.22
N GLY A 31 14.72 -2.53 -15.15
CA GLY A 31 13.58 -3.44 -15.05
C GLY A 31 13.95 -4.91 -15.20
N GLY A 32 12.97 -5.72 -15.59
CA GLY A 32 13.15 -7.13 -15.86
C GLY A 32 13.04 -8.04 -14.63
N GLU A 33 13.09 -9.34 -14.89
CA GLU A 33 12.84 -10.37 -13.86
C GLU A 33 13.86 -10.33 -12.71
N GLU A 34 15.11 -10.07 -12.99
CA GLU A 34 16.16 -10.02 -11.98
C GLU A 34 15.96 -8.84 -11.02
N VAL A 35 15.67 -7.64 -11.56
CA VAL A 35 15.35 -6.47 -10.74
C VAL A 35 14.11 -6.73 -9.92
N PHE A 36 13.06 -7.31 -10.52
CA PHE A 36 11.84 -7.68 -9.81
C PHE A 36 12.12 -8.61 -8.62
N ALA A 37 12.83 -9.71 -8.85
CA ALA A 37 13.10 -10.72 -7.81
C ALA A 37 13.90 -10.12 -6.64
N LYS A 38 14.96 -9.37 -6.93
CA LYS A 38 15.80 -8.74 -5.91
C LYS A 38 15.04 -7.64 -5.14
N THR A 39 14.26 -6.84 -5.83
CA THR A 39 13.45 -5.79 -5.23
C THR A 39 12.34 -6.35 -4.35
N LEU A 40 11.70 -7.44 -4.78
CA LEU A 40 10.67 -8.14 -3.99
C LEU A 40 11.19 -8.59 -2.62
N GLN A 41 12.43 -9.11 -2.58
CA GLN A 41 13.07 -9.48 -1.32
C GLN A 41 13.32 -8.26 -0.42
N LEU A 42 13.72 -7.13 -1.00
CA LEU A 42 14.01 -5.91 -0.26
C LEU A 42 12.75 -5.23 0.32
N LEU A 43 11.57 -5.49 -0.22
CA LEU A 43 10.31 -5.01 0.37
C LEU A 43 10.14 -5.47 1.82
N LYS A 44 10.63 -6.66 2.15
CA LYS A 44 10.54 -7.25 3.50
C LYS A 44 11.71 -6.84 4.42
N ASN A 45 12.58 -5.95 3.98
CA ASN A 45 13.72 -5.50 4.78
C ASN A 45 13.24 -4.76 6.03
N GLU A 46 13.88 -5.05 7.17
CA GLU A 46 13.59 -4.38 8.44
C GLU A 46 13.94 -2.89 8.43
N ASP A 47 14.95 -2.51 7.64
CA ASP A 47 15.27 -1.11 7.38
C ASP A 47 14.19 -0.50 6.50
N TRP A 48 13.44 0.42 7.08
CA TRP A 48 12.30 1.02 6.42
C TRP A 48 12.65 1.87 5.21
N GLU A 49 13.80 2.53 5.23
CA GLU A 49 14.26 3.31 4.07
C GLU A 49 14.53 2.40 2.87
N ILE A 50 15.12 1.24 3.11
CA ILE A 50 15.36 0.22 2.08
C ILE A 50 14.04 -0.33 1.54
N SER A 51 13.12 -0.71 2.43
CA SER A 51 11.80 -1.20 2.04
C SER A 51 11.03 -0.15 1.21
N SER A 52 11.07 1.11 1.61
CA SER A 52 10.42 2.21 0.89
C SER A 52 11.02 2.44 -0.50
N LEU A 53 12.34 2.40 -0.64
CA LEU A 53 13.00 2.51 -1.94
C LEU A 53 12.66 1.32 -2.84
N ALA A 54 12.62 0.11 -2.28
CA ALA A 54 12.21 -1.08 -3.01
C ALA A 54 10.76 -0.95 -3.53
N ALA A 55 9.85 -0.42 -2.74
CA ALA A 55 8.49 -0.16 -3.17
C ALA A 55 8.41 0.84 -4.32
N LYS A 56 9.22 1.88 -4.30
CA LYS A 56 9.32 2.88 -5.38
C LYS A 56 9.83 2.26 -6.68
N VAL A 57 10.83 1.38 -6.60
CA VAL A 57 11.31 0.62 -7.77
C VAL A 57 10.19 -0.27 -8.30
N MET A 58 9.58 -1.07 -7.41
CA MET A 58 8.54 -2.02 -7.75
C MET A 58 7.36 -1.36 -8.48
N ALA A 59 6.93 -0.19 -8.03
CA ALA A 59 5.83 0.55 -8.63
C ALA A 59 6.05 0.93 -10.10
N LYS A 60 7.29 0.93 -10.58
CA LYS A 60 7.67 1.27 -11.96
C LYS A 60 7.94 0.06 -12.85
N LEU A 61 7.93 -1.15 -12.29
CA LEU A 61 8.21 -2.37 -13.05
C LEU A 61 6.96 -2.86 -13.79
N GLU A 62 7.17 -3.49 -14.94
CA GLU A 62 6.08 -4.10 -15.72
C GLU A 62 5.37 -5.22 -14.94
N GLN A 63 6.14 -6.00 -14.16
CA GLN A 63 5.63 -7.11 -13.35
C GLN A 63 5.05 -6.67 -11.99
N ARG A 64 4.87 -5.38 -11.74
CA ARG A 64 4.51 -4.85 -10.41
C ARG A 64 3.30 -5.54 -9.77
N GLU A 65 2.29 -5.90 -10.57
CA GLU A 65 1.07 -6.52 -10.02
C GLU A 65 1.34 -7.82 -9.26
N ASP A 66 2.40 -8.56 -9.63
CA ASP A 66 2.79 -9.79 -8.94
C ASP A 66 3.34 -9.53 -7.53
N ALA A 67 3.66 -8.28 -7.19
CA ALA A 67 4.12 -7.87 -5.87
C ALA A 67 2.99 -7.34 -4.96
N LEU A 68 1.78 -7.17 -5.47
CA LEU A 68 0.70 -6.51 -4.74
C LEU A 68 0.33 -7.24 -3.45
N ASP A 69 0.22 -8.57 -3.49
CA ASP A 69 -0.10 -9.37 -2.30
C ASP A 69 0.98 -9.21 -1.22
N THR A 70 2.25 -9.22 -1.61
CA THR A 70 3.37 -8.99 -0.67
C THR A 70 3.31 -7.60 -0.06
N LEU A 71 3.04 -6.58 -0.86
CA LEU A 71 2.86 -5.21 -0.35
C LEU A 71 1.70 -5.13 0.64
N MET A 72 0.56 -5.74 0.34
CA MET A 72 -0.58 -5.75 1.24
C MET A 72 -0.28 -6.47 2.55
N GLU A 73 0.43 -7.61 2.53
CA GLU A 73 0.86 -8.29 3.74
C GLU A 73 1.69 -7.38 4.64
N ILE A 74 2.67 -6.68 4.07
CA ILE A 74 3.55 -5.78 4.82
C ILE A 74 2.75 -4.59 5.38
N ILE A 75 1.88 -4.00 4.59
CA ILE A 75 1.06 -2.86 4.98
C ILE A 75 0.11 -3.23 6.13
N HIS A 76 -0.50 -4.42 6.08
CA HIS A 76 -1.45 -4.86 7.10
C HIS A 76 -0.81 -5.42 8.36
N ASP A 77 0.50 -5.64 8.38
CA ASP A 77 1.21 -6.08 9.58
C ASP A 77 1.14 -4.98 10.65
N ARG A 78 0.69 -5.36 11.84
CA ARG A 78 0.52 -4.44 12.97
C ARG A 78 1.82 -3.73 13.36
N ASP A 79 2.95 -4.40 13.21
CA ASP A 79 4.26 -3.84 13.54
C ASP A 79 4.69 -2.72 12.57
N ASN A 80 4.04 -2.64 11.40
CA ASN A 80 4.35 -1.66 10.36
C ASN A 80 3.38 -0.47 10.30
N VAL A 81 2.35 -0.42 11.14
CA VAL A 81 1.27 0.59 11.06
C VAL A 81 1.80 2.02 11.05
N THR A 82 2.76 2.33 11.90
CA THR A 82 3.26 3.71 12.05
C THR A 82 4.13 4.19 10.89
N ARG A 83 4.58 3.29 10.02
CA ARG A 83 5.54 3.58 8.96
C ARG A 83 5.14 3.07 7.57
N SER A 84 3.93 2.54 7.44
CA SER A 84 3.46 1.96 6.17
C SER A 84 3.06 2.99 5.11
N GLY A 85 3.01 4.28 5.46
CA GLY A 85 2.55 5.35 4.55
C GLY A 85 3.26 5.39 3.20
N GLU A 86 4.58 5.18 3.18
CA GLU A 86 5.36 5.16 1.93
C GLU A 86 4.99 3.98 1.02
N LEU A 87 4.67 2.82 1.61
CA LEU A 87 4.21 1.66 0.84
C LEU A 87 2.80 1.86 0.32
N VAL A 88 1.93 2.49 1.10
CA VAL A 88 0.57 2.85 0.67
C VAL A 88 0.63 3.86 -0.49
N GLU A 89 1.55 4.81 -0.46
CA GLU A 89 1.79 5.74 -1.57
C GLU A 89 2.15 4.99 -2.87
N ALA A 90 2.98 3.94 -2.77
CA ALA A 90 3.35 3.13 -3.92
C ALA A 90 2.16 2.40 -4.56
N LEU A 91 1.08 2.15 -3.83
CA LEU A 91 -0.13 1.50 -4.34
C LEU A 91 -0.82 2.28 -5.46
N ASP A 92 -0.54 3.57 -5.61
CA ASP A 92 -1.09 4.39 -6.70
C ASP A 92 -0.79 3.83 -8.10
N ALA A 93 0.32 3.09 -8.24
CA ALA A 93 0.73 2.47 -9.50
C ALA A 93 0.05 1.12 -9.79
N PHE A 94 -0.70 0.58 -8.85
CA PHE A 94 -1.29 -0.76 -8.92
C PHE A 94 -2.77 -0.73 -9.26
N ASP A 95 -3.26 -1.83 -9.83
CA ASP A 95 -4.70 -2.05 -10.01
C ASP A 95 -5.33 -2.49 -8.68
N LEU A 96 -6.09 -1.59 -8.06
CA LEU A 96 -6.75 -1.83 -6.78
C LEU A 96 -8.22 -2.26 -6.92
N SER A 97 -8.71 -2.49 -8.13
CA SER A 97 -10.14 -2.77 -8.41
C SER A 97 -10.69 -3.94 -7.58
N ASN A 98 -9.87 -4.96 -7.32
CA ASN A 98 -10.25 -6.13 -6.52
C ASN A 98 -9.83 -6.04 -5.05
N HIS A 99 -9.39 -4.86 -4.58
CA HIS A 99 -8.79 -4.65 -3.27
C HIS A 99 -9.56 -3.66 -2.39
N PHE A 100 -10.87 -3.53 -2.60
CA PHE A 100 -11.71 -2.61 -1.80
C PHE A 100 -11.56 -2.86 -0.29
N VAL A 101 -11.63 -4.10 0.13
CA VAL A 101 -11.52 -4.45 1.56
C VAL A 101 -10.15 -4.09 2.11
N ASP A 102 -9.09 -4.36 1.35
CA ASP A 102 -7.73 -4.00 1.75
C ASP A 102 -7.55 -2.49 1.89
N VAL A 103 -8.05 -1.71 0.93
CA VAL A 103 -7.97 -0.25 0.97
C VAL A 103 -8.79 0.31 2.14
N LEU A 104 -9.98 -0.22 2.40
CA LEU A 104 -10.79 0.16 3.56
C LEU A 104 -10.06 -0.13 4.88
N ARG A 105 -9.41 -1.28 4.99
CA ARG A 105 -8.62 -1.63 6.18
C ARG A 105 -7.46 -0.63 6.40
N ILE A 106 -6.76 -0.23 5.35
CA ILE A 106 -5.71 0.77 5.44
C ILE A 106 -6.29 2.10 5.94
N TYR A 107 -7.42 2.51 5.41
CA TYR A 107 -8.13 3.72 5.83
C TYR A 107 -8.48 3.69 7.31
N LEU A 108 -9.00 2.57 7.79
CA LEU A 108 -9.45 2.41 9.17
C LEU A 108 -8.28 2.29 10.16
N PHE A 109 -7.28 1.48 9.85
CA PHE A 109 -6.25 1.06 10.80
C PHE A 109 -4.85 1.61 10.53
N GLY A 110 -4.64 2.26 9.41
CA GLY A 110 -3.34 2.80 9.03
C GLY A 110 -2.93 4.05 9.81
N SER A 111 -1.67 4.45 9.62
CA SER A 111 -1.19 5.75 10.09
C SER A 111 -1.97 6.90 9.46
N TYR A 112 -1.76 8.11 9.94
CA TYR A 112 -2.42 9.29 9.36
C TYR A 112 -2.17 9.39 7.85
N LYS A 113 -0.90 9.32 7.42
CA LYS A 113 -0.53 9.36 6.00
C LYS A 113 -1.20 8.24 5.20
N ALA A 114 -1.11 7.00 5.70
CA ALA A 114 -1.71 5.84 5.05
C ALA A 114 -3.23 5.97 4.92
N SER A 115 -3.88 6.45 5.97
CA SER A 115 -5.33 6.65 6.00
C SER A 115 -5.79 7.72 5.00
N VAL A 116 -5.08 8.84 4.90
CA VAL A 116 -5.38 9.90 3.92
C VAL A 116 -5.26 9.40 2.49
N LEU A 117 -4.17 8.67 2.17
CA LEU A 117 -3.97 8.09 0.85
C LEU A 117 -5.03 7.03 0.52
N ALA A 118 -5.34 6.17 1.48
CA ALA A 118 -6.38 5.15 1.29
C ALA A 118 -7.75 5.77 1.02
N LYS A 119 -8.08 6.89 1.67
CA LYS A 119 -9.33 7.62 1.39
C LYS A 119 -9.38 8.12 -0.06
N GLU A 120 -8.27 8.64 -0.58
CA GLU A 120 -8.18 9.03 -1.98
C GLU A 120 -8.40 7.83 -2.92
N TYR A 121 -7.82 6.68 -2.60
CA TYR A 121 -8.05 5.46 -3.38
C TYR A 121 -9.50 4.98 -3.31
N LEU A 122 -10.15 5.08 -2.15
CA LEU A 122 -11.57 4.76 -1.99
C LEU A 122 -12.46 5.67 -2.84
N ASP A 123 -12.10 6.95 -2.95
CA ASP A 123 -12.90 7.94 -3.68
C ASP A 123 -12.73 7.88 -5.21
N HIS A 124 -11.56 7.44 -5.69
CA HIS A 124 -11.19 7.56 -7.11
C HIS A 124 -11.01 6.22 -7.85
N THR A 125 -11.05 5.10 -7.16
CA THR A 125 -10.92 3.78 -7.78
C THR A 125 -12.29 3.20 -8.13
N GLU A 126 -12.42 2.66 -9.34
CA GLU A 126 -13.58 1.84 -9.71
C GLU A 126 -13.35 0.42 -9.16
N PHE A 127 -14.02 0.09 -8.08
CA PHE A 127 -13.89 -1.21 -7.45
C PHE A 127 -14.90 -2.22 -7.98
N ASP A 128 -14.46 -3.47 -8.12
CA ASP A 128 -15.32 -4.61 -8.39
C ASP A 128 -16.01 -5.03 -7.08
N ILE A 129 -17.23 -4.54 -6.89
CA ILE A 129 -17.99 -4.75 -5.67
C ILE A 129 -19.02 -5.88 -5.86
N THR A 130 -19.01 -6.83 -4.93
CA THR A 130 -19.99 -7.91 -4.81
C THR A 130 -20.62 -7.87 -3.43
N PRO A 131 -21.79 -8.50 -3.21
CA PRO A 131 -22.35 -8.61 -1.87
C PRO A 131 -21.40 -9.24 -0.85
N ARG A 132 -20.55 -10.16 -1.30
CA ARG A 132 -19.52 -10.79 -0.44
C ARG A 132 -18.43 -9.78 -0.02
N VAL A 133 -18.00 -8.92 -0.92
CA VAL A 133 -17.04 -7.85 -0.64
C VAL A 133 -17.62 -6.88 0.39
N ILE A 134 -18.86 -6.44 0.22
CA ILE A 134 -19.56 -5.56 1.16
C ILE A 134 -19.62 -6.21 2.56
N LYS A 135 -19.97 -7.49 2.62
CA LYS A 135 -20.06 -8.22 3.88
C LYS A 135 -18.72 -8.31 4.62
N LYS A 136 -17.65 -8.56 3.90
CA LYS A 136 -16.27 -8.54 4.45
C LYS A 136 -15.89 -7.14 4.95
N ALA A 137 -16.18 -6.11 4.19
CA ALA A 137 -15.91 -4.73 4.56
C ALA A 137 -16.67 -4.35 5.84
N GLN A 138 -17.95 -4.73 5.96
CA GLN A 138 -18.76 -4.48 7.15
C GLN A 138 -18.18 -5.15 8.40
N LYS A 139 -17.58 -6.33 8.28
CA LYS A 139 -16.90 -6.99 9.41
C LYS A 139 -15.72 -6.18 9.92
N HIS A 140 -14.90 -5.62 9.02
CA HIS A 140 -13.78 -4.79 9.40
C HIS A 140 -14.24 -3.46 10.02
N TRP A 141 -15.30 -2.87 9.48
CA TRP A 141 -15.91 -1.68 10.07
C TRP A 141 -16.40 -1.93 11.49
N LYS A 142 -17.11 -3.02 11.70
CA LYS A 142 -17.59 -3.41 13.04
C LYS A 142 -16.45 -3.64 14.02
N HIS A 143 -15.37 -4.31 13.57
CA HIS A 143 -14.17 -4.50 14.38
C HIS A 143 -13.56 -3.15 14.79
N TYR A 144 -13.45 -2.21 13.86
CA TYR A 144 -12.98 -0.85 14.14
C TYR A 144 -13.87 -0.17 15.20
N GLN A 145 -15.17 -0.17 15.02
CA GLN A 145 -16.12 0.43 15.95
C GLN A 145 -16.00 -0.10 17.37
N ASN A 146 -15.72 -1.40 17.51
CA ASN A 146 -15.64 -2.08 18.80
C ASN A 146 -14.29 -1.92 19.52
N ASN A 147 -13.24 -1.50 18.81
CA ASN A 147 -11.86 -1.53 19.34
C ASN A 147 -11.15 -0.18 19.29
N VAL A 148 -11.78 0.86 18.79
CA VAL A 148 -11.18 2.18 18.65
C VAL A 148 -11.93 3.18 19.52
N LYS A 149 -11.17 4.10 20.15
CA LYS A 149 -11.73 5.18 20.96
C LYS A 149 -12.60 6.10 20.08
N ARG A 150 -13.79 6.42 20.57
CA ARG A 150 -14.73 7.32 19.89
C ARG A 150 -14.37 8.78 20.17
N ASP A 151 -13.40 9.28 19.44
CA ASP A 151 -12.95 10.66 19.43
C ASP A 151 -13.39 11.38 18.14
N GLU A 152 -12.90 12.60 17.92
CA GLU A 152 -13.21 13.38 16.73
C GLU A 152 -12.77 12.66 15.42
N ALA A 153 -11.62 11.99 15.45
CA ALA A 153 -11.13 11.21 14.30
C ALA A 153 -12.08 10.04 13.99
N TYR A 154 -12.61 9.38 15.01
CA TYR A 154 -13.63 8.35 14.84
C TYR A 154 -14.90 8.90 14.19
N GLU A 155 -15.40 10.05 14.64
CA GLU A 155 -16.62 10.67 14.10
C GLU A 155 -16.47 11.00 12.62
N ILE A 156 -15.30 11.48 12.20
CA ILE A 156 -15.00 11.74 10.78
C ILE A 156 -15.07 10.45 9.97
N LYS A 157 -14.40 9.40 10.44
CA LYS A 157 -14.38 8.08 9.78
C LYS A 157 -15.78 7.45 9.73
N GLU A 158 -16.56 7.59 10.79
CA GLU A 158 -17.93 7.08 10.83
C GLU A 158 -18.79 7.70 9.72
N ARG A 159 -18.76 9.01 9.57
CA ARG A 159 -19.50 9.70 8.50
C ARG A 159 -19.05 9.27 7.11
N GLU A 160 -17.74 9.17 6.89
CA GLU A 160 -17.19 8.78 5.59
C GLU A 160 -17.50 7.33 5.24
N VAL A 161 -17.37 6.41 6.19
CA VAL A 161 -17.69 4.99 5.99
C VAL A 161 -19.18 4.76 5.78
N GLU A 162 -20.03 5.43 6.53
CA GLU A 162 -21.49 5.36 6.34
C GLU A 162 -21.91 5.84 4.95
N ALA A 163 -21.29 6.91 4.46
CA ALA A 163 -21.51 7.39 3.10
C ALA A 163 -21.06 6.36 2.05
N ILE A 164 -19.89 5.75 2.23
CA ILE A 164 -19.37 4.70 1.34
C ILE A 164 -20.33 3.51 1.28
N PHE A 165 -20.76 3.00 2.43
CA PHE A 165 -21.69 1.85 2.48
C PHE A 165 -23.07 2.21 1.93
N GLY A 166 -23.55 3.43 2.15
CA GLY A 166 -24.79 3.91 1.55
C GLY A 166 -24.73 3.88 0.02
N ASP A 167 -23.66 4.38 -0.58
CA ASP A 167 -23.44 4.35 -2.02
C ASP A 167 -23.34 2.91 -2.56
N LEU A 168 -22.68 2.01 -1.83
CA LEU A 168 -22.56 0.61 -2.23
C LEU A 168 -23.89 -0.15 -2.15
N GLU A 169 -24.71 0.11 -1.14
CA GLU A 169 -26.03 -0.49 -1.01
C GLU A 169 -26.96 -0.06 -2.17
N ASP A 170 -26.85 1.18 -2.60
CA ASP A 170 -27.62 1.71 -3.73
C ASP A 170 -27.30 1.01 -5.05
N LEU A 171 -26.10 0.44 -5.20
CA LEU A 171 -25.74 -0.34 -6.40
C LEU A 171 -26.51 -1.66 -6.52
N PHE A 172 -27.06 -2.18 -5.42
CA PHE A 172 -27.74 -3.48 -5.38
C PHE A 172 -29.23 -3.38 -5.05
N SER A 173 -29.74 -2.17 -4.96
CA SER A 173 -31.17 -1.90 -4.71
C SER A 173 -31.98 -1.79 -6.00
#